data_29ddbb13be6ec84ae17d2d8aee6391b3
#
_entry.id   29ddbb13be6ec84ae17d2d8aee6391b3
#
_cell.length_a   1.000
_cell.length_b   1.000
_cell.length_c   1.000
_cell.angle_alpha   90.00
_cell.angle_beta   90.00
_cell.angle_gamma   90.00
#
_symmetry.space_group_name_H-M   'P 1'
#
loop_
_entity.id
_entity.type
_entity.pdbx_description
1 polymer ?
#
loop_
_entity_poly.entity_id
_entity_poly.type
_entity_poly.pdbx_seq_one_letter_code
_entity_poly.pdbx_strand_id
1 'polypeptide(L)'
;MNNSFNILWFEDNKAWYKMACRNVEQLLQLHYLRPNIQNENSQKTFNISMLLSNKYDLILMDYKLIDGTTGDQIISEIRKTNILTDILFYSSDEKGMNNAVKEAIPDIDGIYITKREHSIFSKKVELLISKIVRRSEDIVNLRGMVLDATSNFELITKEFLSKLWKSTTQEKRACLNKIVNEKILNHYKDFIETTSIQFNNGETDFEKLNNQPGLFSMNDRLTIISEFCKETDIELKLNDKDFKDYYTKQLSSFRNKLGHVSVGEEIKVNGKIYVIDEAFHQMLRKNINELENEFEPALNKLL
;
A
#
# COMPACT_ATOMS: atom_id res chain seq x y z
N MET A 1 5.45 1.79 1.37
CA MET A 1 4.39 2.76 1.01
C MET A 1 3.07 2.06 1.22
N ASN A 2 2.28 2.57 2.12
CA ASN A 2 0.94 2.04 2.29
C ASN A 2 0.20 2.33 0.99
N ASN A 3 -0.21 1.32 0.23
CA ASN A 3 -1.00 1.46 -1.00
C ASN A 3 -2.42 1.95 -0.67
N SER A 4 -2.56 2.66 0.46
CA SER A 4 -3.81 3.19 0.99
C SER A 4 -4.14 4.52 0.34
N PHE A 5 -5.40 4.69 0.00
CA PHE A 5 -5.97 5.96 -0.40
C PHE A 5 -6.86 6.47 0.74
N ASN A 6 -6.45 7.58 1.33
CA ASN A 6 -7.05 8.09 2.55
C ASN A 6 -8.12 9.13 2.21
N ILE A 7 -9.36 8.86 2.59
CA ILE A 7 -10.50 9.76 2.38
C ILE A 7 -11.06 10.21 3.72
N LEU A 8 -11.17 11.52 3.91
CA LEU A 8 -11.99 12.08 4.96
C LEU A 8 -13.35 12.45 4.38
N TRP A 9 -14.42 11.93 4.98
CA TRP A 9 -15.77 12.09 4.47
C TRP A 9 -16.69 12.71 5.52
N PHE A 10 -17.21 13.89 5.25
CA PHE A 10 -18.24 14.53 6.08
C PHE A 10 -19.62 14.23 5.50
N GLU A 11 -20.36 13.34 6.17
CA GLU A 11 -21.70 12.91 5.76
C GLU A 11 -22.47 12.38 6.96
N ASP A 12 -23.62 12.94 7.23
CA ASP A 12 -24.51 12.60 8.35
C ASP A 12 -25.62 11.61 7.98
N ASN A 13 -25.97 11.53 6.68
CA ASN A 13 -26.97 10.59 6.20
C ASN A 13 -26.40 9.19 6.04
N LYS A 14 -26.60 8.36 7.04
CA LYS A 14 -26.07 6.98 7.09
C LYS A 14 -26.48 6.12 5.89
N ALA A 15 -27.69 6.30 5.34
CA ALA A 15 -28.15 5.52 4.20
C ALA A 15 -27.40 5.92 2.92
N TRP A 16 -27.26 7.22 2.67
CA TRP A 16 -26.46 7.72 1.57
C TRP A 16 -25.00 7.30 1.69
N TYR A 17 -24.40 7.54 2.85
CA TYR A 17 -23.02 7.16 3.12
C TYR A 17 -22.76 5.69 2.81
N LYS A 18 -23.56 4.78 3.37
CA LYS A 18 -23.39 3.34 3.18
C LYS A 18 -23.43 2.91 1.71
N MET A 19 -24.32 3.53 0.92
CA MET A 19 -24.45 3.23 -0.51
C MET A 19 -23.27 3.80 -1.30
N ALA A 20 -22.96 5.08 -1.09
CA ALA A 20 -21.92 5.77 -1.82
C ALA A 20 -20.51 5.28 -1.45
N CYS A 21 -20.28 4.92 -0.18
CA CYS A 21 -19.00 4.40 0.29
C CYS A 21 -18.62 3.10 -0.43
N ARG A 22 -19.54 2.16 -0.58
CA ARG A 22 -19.29 0.91 -1.33
C ARG A 22 -18.86 1.18 -2.76
N ASN A 23 -19.45 2.17 -3.39
CA ASN A 23 -19.08 2.55 -4.76
C ASN A 23 -17.66 3.17 -4.80
N VAL A 24 -17.35 4.05 -3.84
CA VAL A 24 -16.00 4.64 -3.72
C VAL A 24 -14.95 3.57 -3.45
N GLU A 25 -15.24 2.61 -2.57
CA GLU A 25 -14.36 1.46 -2.32
C GLU A 25 -14.10 0.65 -3.60
N GLN A 26 -15.14 0.36 -4.38
CA GLN A 26 -15.00 -0.34 -5.66
C GLN A 26 -14.15 0.45 -6.66
N LEU A 27 -14.35 1.77 -6.76
CA LEU A 27 -13.55 2.63 -7.62
C LEU A 27 -12.06 2.61 -7.23
N LEU A 28 -11.74 2.66 -5.93
CA LEU A 28 -10.37 2.55 -5.44
C LEU A 28 -9.76 1.17 -5.75
N GLN A 29 -10.53 0.10 -5.59
CA GLN A 29 -10.10 -1.25 -5.93
C GLN A 29 -9.78 -1.44 -7.42
N LEU A 30 -10.48 -0.74 -8.32
CA LEU A 30 -10.15 -0.72 -9.76
C LEU A 30 -8.75 -0.14 -10.05
N HIS A 31 -8.28 0.75 -9.18
CA HIS A 31 -6.92 1.31 -9.23
C HIS A 31 -5.91 0.55 -8.35
N TYR A 32 -6.27 -0.61 -7.81
CA TYR A 32 -5.45 -1.40 -6.87
C TYR A 32 -5.01 -0.60 -5.64
N LEU A 33 -5.88 0.29 -5.16
CA LEU A 33 -5.67 1.07 -3.94
C LEU A 33 -6.48 0.48 -2.78
N ARG A 34 -5.91 0.50 -1.58
CA ARG A 34 -6.59 0.10 -0.35
C ARG A 34 -7.40 1.28 0.18
N PRO A 35 -8.74 1.19 0.25
CA PRO A 35 -9.55 2.27 0.80
C PRO A 35 -9.31 2.42 2.31
N ASN A 36 -9.02 3.64 2.75
CA ASN A 36 -9.03 4.04 4.15
C ASN A 36 -9.95 5.26 4.29
N ILE A 37 -11.23 5.00 4.60
CA ILE A 37 -12.28 6.01 4.60
C ILE A 37 -12.72 6.29 6.03
N GLN A 38 -12.45 7.50 6.50
CA GLN A 38 -12.92 8.00 7.78
C GLN A 38 -14.17 8.85 7.58
N ASN A 39 -15.28 8.49 8.24
CA ASN A 39 -16.52 9.27 8.19
C ASN A 39 -16.69 10.13 9.44
N GLU A 40 -16.96 11.41 9.21
CA GLU A 40 -17.35 12.37 10.24
C GLU A 40 -18.77 12.85 9.96
N ASN A 41 -19.63 12.84 10.98
CA ASN A 41 -21.03 13.22 10.84
C ASN A 41 -21.33 14.63 11.35
N SER A 42 -20.36 15.28 11.98
CA SER A 42 -20.50 16.58 12.65
C SER A 42 -19.14 17.28 12.78
N GLN A 43 -19.13 18.60 12.72
CA GLN A 43 -17.94 19.39 13.04
C GLN A 43 -17.49 19.22 14.49
N LYS A 44 -18.43 18.98 15.42
CA LYS A 44 -18.14 18.87 16.87
C LYS A 44 -17.23 17.69 17.21
N THR A 45 -17.24 16.65 16.40
CA THR A 45 -16.39 15.46 16.57
C THR A 45 -15.06 15.57 15.83
N PHE A 46 -14.95 16.53 14.94
CA PHE A 46 -13.77 16.70 14.10
C PHE A 46 -12.82 17.76 14.66
N ASN A 47 -11.57 17.38 14.83
CA ASN A 47 -10.50 18.30 15.20
C ASN A 47 -9.61 18.58 13.98
N ILE A 48 -9.55 19.82 13.52
CA ILE A 48 -8.76 20.24 12.36
C ILE A 48 -7.27 19.89 12.49
N SER A 49 -6.75 19.75 13.72
CA SER A 49 -5.37 19.29 13.94
C SER A 49 -5.13 17.86 13.43
N MET A 50 -6.17 17.05 13.30
CA MET A 50 -6.06 15.71 12.70
C MET A 50 -5.70 15.78 11.21
N LEU A 51 -6.08 16.84 10.50
CA LEU A 51 -5.65 17.06 9.11
C LEU A 51 -4.16 17.39 8.99
N LEU A 52 -3.58 17.97 10.02
CA LEU A 52 -2.14 18.28 10.04
C LEU A 52 -1.30 17.02 10.29
N SER A 53 -1.82 16.08 11.06
CA SER A 53 -1.15 14.82 11.41
C SER A 53 -1.44 13.71 10.38
N ASN A 54 -2.67 13.64 9.85
CA ASN A 54 -3.11 12.63 8.91
C ASN A 54 -3.10 13.19 7.48
N LYS A 55 -2.46 12.46 6.58
CA LYS A 55 -2.48 12.81 5.15
C LYS A 55 -3.71 12.20 4.49
N TYR A 56 -4.65 13.03 4.11
CA TYR A 56 -5.79 12.64 3.29
C TYR A 56 -5.52 12.98 1.81
N ASP A 57 -5.86 12.06 0.93
CA ASP A 57 -5.72 12.24 -0.52
C ASP A 57 -6.92 12.98 -1.11
N LEU A 58 -8.10 12.80 -0.50
CA LEU A 58 -9.35 13.43 -0.92
C LEU A 58 -10.25 13.70 0.29
N ILE A 59 -10.94 14.83 0.28
CA ILE A 59 -12.00 15.16 1.23
C ILE A 59 -13.34 15.16 0.49
N LEU A 60 -14.31 14.41 1.00
CA LEU A 60 -15.70 14.42 0.52
C LEU A 60 -16.53 15.18 1.56
N MET A 61 -17.25 16.21 1.13
CA MET A 61 -17.94 17.15 2.02
C MET A 61 -19.39 17.35 1.61
N ASP A 62 -20.34 16.94 2.45
CA ASP A 62 -21.74 17.36 2.28
C ASP A 62 -21.91 18.82 2.70
N TYR A 63 -22.78 19.50 2.00
CA TYR A 63 -23.12 20.91 2.31
C TYR A 63 -23.84 21.04 3.65
N LYS A 64 -24.80 20.18 3.97
CA LYS A 64 -25.61 20.25 5.18
C LYS A 64 -25.30 19.10 6.13
N LEU A 65 -24.87 19.41 7.35
CA LEU A 65 -24.61 18.44 8.40
C LEU A 65 -25.64 18.53 9.52
N ILE A 66 -25.79 17.45 10.30
CA ILE A 66 -26.84 17.27 11.31
C ILE A 66 -26.82 18.31 12.44
N ASP A 67 -25.67 18.88 12.75
CA ASP A 67 -25.50 19.85 13.84
C ASP A 67 -25.80 21.30 13.43
N GLY A 68 -26.29 21.51 12.20
CA GLY A 68 -26.56 22.82 11.62
C GLY A 68 -25.33 23.51 11.04
N THR A 69 -24.16 22.89 11.12
CA THR A 69 -22.94 23.35 10.46
C THR A 69 -23.05 23.10 8.97
N THR A 70 -22.54 24.00 8.17
CA THR A 70 -22.48 23.81 6.72
C THR A 70 -21.07 23.48 6.26
N GLY A 71 -20.95 22.66 5.21
CA GLY A 71 -19.64 22.19 4.71
C GLY A 71 -18.73 23.33 4.25
N ASP A 72 -19.27 24.45 3.78
CA ASP A 72 -18.50 25.65 3.41
C ASP A 72 -17.77 26.26 4.60
N GLN A 73 -18.38 26.25 5.79
CA GLN A 73 -17.72 26.70 7.01
C GLN A 73 -16.51 25.84 7.35
N ILE A 74 -16.65 24.50 7.27
CA ILE A 74 -15.56 23.56 7.52
C ILE A 74 -14.47 23.74 6.46
N ILE A 75 -14.83 23.87 5.19
CA ILE A 75 -13.87 24.10 4.09
C ILE A 75 -13.09 25.39 4.33
N SER A 76 -13.76 26.47 4.73
CA SER A 76 -13.10 27.74 5.07
C SER A 76 -12.09 27.58 6.18
N GLU A 77 -12.41 26.83 7.24
CA GLU A 77 -11.48 26.54 8.32
C GLU A 77 -10.28 25.70 7.85
N ILE A 78 -10.51 24.68 7.02
CA ILE A 78 -9.45 23.86 6.44
C ILE A 78 -8.48 24.73 5.63
N ARG A 79 -8.99 25.61 4.78
CA ARG A 79 -8.16 26.49 3.93
C ARG A 79 -7.35 27.51 4.75
N LYS A 80 -7.86 27.98 5.89
CA LYS A 80 -7.09 28.85 6.82
C LYS A 80 -5.83 28.17 7.37
N THR A 81 -5.77 26.85 7.37
CA THR A 81 -4.58 26.08 7.80
C THR A 81 -3.62 25.76 6.66
N ASN A 82 -3.80 26.33 5.48
CA ASN A 82 -3.01 26.08 4.28
C ASN A 82 -3.03 24.61 3.80
N ILE A 83 -4.05 23.85 4.14
CA ILE A 83 -4.26 22.49 3.64
C ILE A 83 -4.94 22.59 2.27
N LEU A 84 -4.23 22.14 1.21
CA LEU A 84 -4.66 22.22 -0.18
C LEU A 84 -5.17 20.88 -0.74
N THR A 85 -5.49 19.92 0.13
CA THR A 85 -6.10 18.65 -0.30
C THR A 85 -7.33 18.91 -1.16
N ASP A 86 -7.48 18.17 -2.28
CA ASP A 86 -8.64 18.26 -3.15
C ASP A 86 -9.92 17.93 -2.36
N ILE A 87 -10.96 18.75 -2.51
CA ILE A 87 -12.25 18.61 -1.81
C ILE A 87 -13.35 18.43 -2.85
N LEU A 88 -14.16 17.38 -2.72
CA LEU A 88 -15.43 17.25 -3.44
C LEU A 88 -16.56 17.69 -2.54
N PHE A 89 -17.11 18.85 -2.86
CA PHE A 89 -18.25 19.47 -2.18
C PHE A 89 -19.54 19.11 -2.90
N TYR A 90 -20.52 18.56 -2.21
CA TYR A 90 -21.75 18.08 -2.83
C TYR A 90 -22.99 18.40 -2.01
N SER A 91 -24.14 18.48 -2.67
CA SER A 91 -25.42 18.72 -2.03
C SER A 91 -26.60 18.32 -2.92
N SER A 92 -27.74 18.06 -2.28
CA SER A 92 -29.05 18.06 -2.93
C SER A 92 -29.60 19.49 -3.14
N ASP A 93 -29.11 20.47 -2.37
CA ASP A 93 -29.43 21.90 -2.48
C ASP A 93 -28.34 22.63 -3.29
N GLU A 94 -28.42 22.50 -4.61
CA GLU A 94 -27.43 23.11 -5.52
C GLU A 94 -27.36 24.63 -5.44
N LYS A 95 -28.50 25.28 -5.24
CA LYS A 95 -28.55 26.77 -5.20
C LYS A 95 -27.87 27.28 -3.93
N GLY A 96 -28.21 26.69 -2.78
CA GLY A 96 -27.58 27.03 -1.49
C GLY A 96 -26.07 26.79 -1.52
N MET A 97 -25.63 25.63 -1.98
CA MET A 97 -24.22 25.27 -2.10
C MET A 97 -23.45 26.24 -3.03
N ASN A 98 -23.99 26.54 -4.22
CA ASN A 98 -23.32 27.45 -5.16
C ASN A 98 -23.19 28.89 -4.63
N ASN A 99 -24.16 29.37 -3.85
CA ASN A 99 -24.07 30.66 -3.18
C ASN A 99 -23.01 30.63 -2.08
N ALA A 100 -23.00 29.57 -1.25
CA ALA A 100 -22.03 29.40 -0.19
C ALA A 100 -20.58 29.37 -0.74
N VAL A 101 -20.33 28.70 -1.86
CA VAL A 101 -19.02 28.68 -2.51
C VAL A 101 -18.58 30.10 -2.92
N LYS A 102 -19.47 30.89 -3.47
CA LYS A 102 -19.15 32.26 -3.92
C LYS A 102 -18.89 33.23 -2.78
N GLU A 103 -19.58 33.05 -1.65
CA GLU A 103 -19.61 34.04 -0.55
C GLU A 103 -18.67 33.66 0.58
N ALA A 104 -18.55 32.37 0.91
CA ALA A 104 -17.90 31.91 2.13
C ALA A 104 -16.51 31.29 1.93
N ILE A 105 -16.16 30.89 0.70
CA ILE A 105 -14.88 30.20 0.43
C ILE A 105 -13.93 31.18 -0.28
N PRO A 106 -12.93 31.72 0.42
CA PRO A 106 -12.01 32.72 -0.14
C PRO A 106 -11.06 32.14 -1.19
N ASP A 107 -10.78 30.84 -1.10
CA ASP A 107 -9.89 30.12 -2.02
C ASP A 107 -10.58 28.84 -2.50
N ILE A 108 -10.96 28.83 -3.77
CA ILE A 108 -11.67 27.73 -4.44
C ILE A 108 -10.73 26.72 -5.10
N ASP A 109 -9.41 26.92 -5.00
CA ASP A 109 -8.45 26.00 -5.61
C ASP A 109 -8.56 24.60 -4.99
N GLY A 110 -8.69 23.60 -5.87
CA GLY A 110 -8.87 22.21 -5.47
C GLY A 110 -10.25 21.88 -4.89
N ILE A 111 -11.25 22.77 -5.03
CA ILE A 111 -12.65 22.51 -4.64
C ILE A 111 -13.47 22.18 -5.89
N TYR A 112 -14.05 20.99 -5.88
CA TYR A 112 -14.90 20.47 -6.95
C TYR A 112 -16.33 20.36 -6.45
N ILE A 113 -17.27 20.78 -7.28
CA ILE A 113 -18.68 20.79 -6.92
C ILE A 113 -19.42 19.70 -7.69
N THR A 114 -20.37 19.03 -7.03
CA THR A 114 -21.26 18.06 -7.67
C THR A 114 -22.61 17.97 -6.98
N LYS A 115 -23.57 17.36 -7.67
CA LYS A 115 -24.89 17.07 -7.11
C LYS A 115 -24.85 15.83 -6.23
N ARG A 116 -25.71 15.81 -5.20
CA ARG A 116 -25.96 14.61 -4.39
C ARG A 116 -26.91 13.65 -5.14
N GLU A 117 -26.49 13.25 -6.33
CA GLU A 117 -27.14 12.23 -7.16
C GLU A 117 -26.13 11.14 -7.42
N HIS A 118 -26.50 9.88 -7.16
CA HIS A 118 -25.56 8.76 -7.10
C HIS A 118 -24.68 8.64 -8.36
N SER A 119 -25.29 8.71 -9.54
CA SER A 119 -24.58 8.57 -10.82
C SER A 119 -23.59 9.71 -11.07
N ILE A 120 -24.01 10.95 -10.77
CA ILE A 120 -23.22 12.17 -10.99
C ILE A 120 -22.09 12.24 -9.97
N PHE A 121 -22.40 11.96 -8.69
CA PHE A 121 -21.43 11.90 -7.61
C PHE A 121 -20.35 10.88 -7.90
N SER A 122 -20.72 9.62 -8.21
CA SER A 122 -19.79 8.53 -8.48
C SER A 122 -18.84 8.85 -9.63
N LYS A 123 -19.38 9.38 -10.74
CA LYS A 123 -18.56 9.81 -11.89
C LYS A 123 -17.57 10.91 -11.52
N LYS A 124 -17.97 11.85 -10.66
CA LYS A 124 -17.10 12.93 -10.22
C LYS A 124 -15.99 12.43 -9.28
N VAL A 125 -16.32 11.51 -8.36
CA VAL A 125 -15.33 10.84 -7.49
C VAL A 125 -14.33 10.06 -8.33
N GLU A 126 -14.78 9.29 -9.32
CA GLU A 126 -13.92 8.53 -10.23
C GLU A 126 -12.90 9.44 -10.95
N LEU A 127 -13.37 10.58 -11.48
CA LEU A 127 -12.51 11.56 -12.12
C LEU A 127 -11.46 12.14 -11.17
N LEU A 128 -11.84 12.40 -9.90
CA LEU A 128 -10.91 12.93 -8.90
C LEU A 128 -9.89 11.88 -8.45
N ILE A 129 -10.33 10.65 -8.20
CA ILE A 129 -9.42 9.54 -7.89
C ILE A 129 -8.41 9.39 -9.03
N SER A 130 -8.87 9.30 -10.28
CA SER A 130 -7.99 9.19 -11.44
C SER A 130 -7.00 10.35 -11.56
N LYS A 131 -7.45 11.59 -11.29
CA LYS A 131 -6.58 12.77 -11.29
C LYS A 131 -5.49 12.68 -10.22
N ILE A 132 -5.86 12.30 -8.98
CA ILE A 132 -4.93 12.19 -7.86
C ILE A 132 -3.93 11.07 -8.11
N VAL A 133 -4.41 9.92 -8.58
CA VAL A 133 -3.57 8.78 -8.94
C VAL A 133 -2.54 9.16 -10.01
N ARG A 134 -2.94 9.81 -11.09
CA ARG A 134 -2.02 10.28 -12.15
C ARG A 134 -0.93 11.22 -11.64
N ARG A 135 -1.24 12.08 -10.67
CA ARG A 135 -0.22 12.97 -10.06
C ARG A 135 0.83 12.19 -9.26
N SER A 136 0.44 11.05 -8.70
CA SER A 136 1.36 10.17 -7.95
C SER A 136 2.16 9.22 -8.85
N GLU A 137 1.83 9.13 -10.14
CA GLU A 137 2.38 8.17 -11.10
C GLU A 137 3.56 8.68 -11.92
N ASP A 138 4.21 9.74 -11.52
CA ASP A 138 5.46 10.10 -12.17
C ASP A 138 6.55 9.04 -11.87
N ILE A 139 7.58 8.98 -12.73
CA ILE A 139 8.63 7.96 -12.61
C ILE A 139 9.38 8.03 -11.26
N VAL A 140 9.45 9.19 -10.63
CA VAL A 140 10.12 9.37 -9.33
C VAL A 140 9.30 8.70 -8.24
N ASN A 141 7.98 8.93 -8.25
CA ASN A 141 7.05 8.30 -7.32
C ASN A 141 6.98 6.79 -7.52
N LEU A 142 6.97 6.33 -8.79
CA LEU A 142 7.00 4.90 -9.12
C LEU A 142 8.26 4.22 -8.59
N ARG A 143 9.44 4.84 -8.77
CA ARG A 143 10.69 4.34 -8.19
C ARG A 143 10.59 4.26 -6.67
N GLY A 144 10.09 5.33 -6.05
CA GLY A 144 9.86 5.37 -4.60
C GLY A 144 8.94 4.25 -4.13
N MET A 145 7.84 4.01 -4.82
CA MET A 145 6.88 2.95 -4.51
C MET A 145 7.53 1.56 -4.57
N VAL A 146 8.29 1.26 -5.63
CA VAL A 146 8.95 -0.04 -5.78
C VAL A 146 10.06 -0.22 -4.74
N LEU A 147 10.84 0.81 -4.45
CA LEU A 147 11.89 0.78 -3.43
C LEU A 147 11.29 0.55 -2.04
N ASP A 148 10.24 1.29 -1.70
CA ASP A 148 9.54 1.15 -0.42
C ASP A 148 8.92 -0.24 -0.27
N ALA A 149 8.22 -0.74 -1.29
CA ALA A 149 7.66 -2.08 -1.28
C ALA A 149 8.73 -3.16 -1.09
N THR A 150 9.86 -3.07 -1.82
CA THR A 150 10.95 -4.05 -1.66
C THR A 150 11.57 -3.99 -0.27
N SER A 151 11.75 -2.79 0.32
CA SER A 151 12.25 -2.63 1.68
C SER A 151 11.27 -3.18 2.72
N ASN A 152 9.97 -2.97 2.52
CA ASN A 152 8.94 -3.51 3.38
C ASN A 152 8.93 -5.06 3.33
N PHE A 153 9.08 -5.65 2.15
CA PHE A 153 9.20 -7.10 2.01
C PHE A 153 10.45 -7.67 2.69
N GLU A 154 11.56 -6.93 2.70
CA GLU A 154 12.75 -7.35 3.49
C GLU A 154 12.43 -7.45 4.98
N LEU A 155 11.69 -6.50 5.53
CA LEU A 155 11.27 -6.53 6.94
C LEU A 155 10.28 -7.67 7.22
N ILE A 156 9.24 -7.80 6.38
CA ILE A 156 8.20 -8.83 6.52
C ILE A 156 8.82 -10.23 6.43
N THR A 157 9.69 -10.48 5.46
CA THR A 157 10.33 -11.79 5.31
C THR A 157 11.26 -12.14 6.46
N LYS A 158 11.95 -11.13 7.03
CA LYS A 158 12.75 -11.31 8.24
C LYS A 158 11.86 -11.71 9.43
N GLU A 159 10.76 -11.02 9.63
CA GLU A 159 9.79 -11.32 10.69
C GLU A 159 9.15 -12.70 10.49
N PHE A 160 8.76 -13.03 9.26
CA PHE A 160 8.19 -14.32 8.90
C PHE A 160 9.14 -15.47 9.26
N LEU A 161 10.41 -15.37 8.89
CA LEU A 161 11.42 -16.38 9.24
C LEU A 161 11.61 -16.53 10.75
N SER A 162 11.61 -15.43 11.49
CA SER A 162 11.69 -15.48 12.95
C SER A 162 10.49 -16.18 13.59
N LYS A 163 9.27 -15.87 13.12
CA LYS A 163 8.05 -16.52 13.61
C LYS A 163 7.99 -17.98 13.20
N LEU A 164 8.37 -18.29 11.96
CA LEU A 164 8.46 -19.67 11.46
C LEU A 164 9.37 -20.51 12.33
N TRP A 165 10.57 -20.00 12.66
CA TRP A 165 11.51 -20.67 13.56
C TRP A 165 10.91 -20.93 14.95
N LYS A 166 10.23 -19.93 15.54
CA LYS A 166 9.65 -20.03 16.89
C LYS A 166 8.49 -21.01 16.97
N SER A 167 7.63 -21.04 15.95
CA SER A 167 6.43 -21.89 15.90
C SER A 167 6.72 -23.35 15.51
N THR A 168 7.92 -23.65 15.07
CA THR A 168 8.29 -24.94 14.49
C THR A 168 8.80 -25.93 15.55
N THR A 169 8.42 -27.22 15.42
CA THR A 169 8.92 -28.31 16.27
C THR A 169 10.41 -28.56 16.09
N GLN A 170 11.03 -29.23 17.07
CA GLN A 170 12.48 -29.52 17.01
C GLN A 170 12.90 -30.34 15.78
N GLU A 171 12.05 -31.27 15.33
CA GLU A 171 12.31 -32.07 14.12
C GLU A 171 12.29 -31.20 12.87
N LYS A 172 11.30 -30.31 12.75
CA LYS A 172 11.19 -29.37 11.62
C LYS A 172 12.27 -28.28 11.65
N ARG A 173 12.79 -27.92 12.84
CA ARG A 173 13.97 -27.03 12.94
C ARG A 173 15.25 -27.70 12.36
N ALA A 174 15.40 -29.00 12.50
CA ALA A 174 16.51 -29.71 11.85
C ALA A 174 16.42 -29.63 10.31
N CYS A 175 15.21 -29.72 9.74
CA CYS A 175 14.98 -29.50 8.31
C CYS A 175 15.35 -28.06 7.90
N LEU A 176 14.90 -27.05 8.64
CA LEU A 176 15.23 -25.66 8.37
C LEU A 176 16.75 -25.40 8.42
N ASN A 177 17.43 -25.93 9.43
CA ASN A 177 18.89 -25.85 9.55
C ASN A 177 19.60 -26.49 8.34
N LYS A 178 19.10 -27.64 7.87
CA LYS A 178 19.61 -28.30 6.66
C LYS A 178 19.48 -27.40 5.44
N ILE A 179 18.29 -26.79 5.24
CA ILE A 179 18.03 -25.84 4.14
C ILE A 179 19.00 -24.66 4.22
N VAL A 180 19.15 -24.05 5.40
CA VAL A 180 20.07 -22.91 5.59
C VAL A 180 21.50 -23.32 5.27
N ASN A 181 21.98 -24.45 5.79
CA ASN A 181 23.34 -24.91 5.53
C ASN A 181 23.58 -25.22 4.06
N GLU A 182 22.70 -25.99 3.41
CA GLU A 182 22.88 -26.43 2.03
C GLU A 182 22.66 -25.36 0.99
N LYS A 183 21.64 -24.51 1.18
CA LYS A 183 21.20 -23.54 0.16
C LYS A 183 21.78 -22.15 0.35
N ILE A 184 22.13 -21.79 1.58
CA ILE A 184 22.54 -20.42 1.91
C ILE A 184 23.99 -20.36 2.35
N LEU A 185 24.38 -21.09 3.39
CA LEU A 185 25.71 -20.94 3.97
C LEU A 185 26.85 -21.39 3.05
N ASN A 186 26.58 -22.33 2.15
CA ASN A 186 27.58 -22.71 1.15
C ASN A 186 27.97 -21.55 0.23
N HIS A 187 27.09 -20.58 -0.01
CA HIS A 187 27.41 -19.39 -0.79
C HIS A 187 28.23 -18.36 -0.02
N TYR A 188 28.20 -18.44 1.32
CA TYR A 188 28.90 -17.52 2.21
C TYR A 188 30.07 -18.18 2.97
N LYS A 189 30.51 -19.33 2.50
CA LYS A 189 31.55 -20.10 3.20
C LYS A 189 32.81 -19.27 3.47
N ASP A 190 33.32 -18.57 2.45
CA ASP A 190 34.49 -17.71 2.58
C ASP A 190 34.22 -16.52 3.52
N PHE A 191 33.04 -15.96 3.48
CA PHE A 191 32.61 -14.87 4.36
C PHE A 191 32.50 -15.37 5.83
N ILE A 192 31.94 -16.57 6.03
CA ILE A 192 31.80 -17.19 7.34
C ILE A 192 33.16 -17.49 7.94
N GLU A 193 34.07 -18.03 7.15
CA GLU A 193 35.46 -18.33 7.59
C GLU A 193 36.20 -17.05 7.98
N THR A 194 36.07 -15.99 7.21
CA THR A 194 36.75 -14.70 7.48
C THR A 194 36.14 -13.92 8.65
N THR A 195 34.84 -14.06 8.91
CA THR A 195 34.14 -13.33 10.00
C THR A 195 34.15 -14.10 11.33
N SER A 196 34.80 -15.24 11.41
CA SER A 196 34.88 -16.09 12.62
C SER A 196 33.51 -16.47 13.21
N ILE A 197 32.48 -16.61 12.36
CA ILE A 197 31.17 -17.09 12.78
C ILE A 197 31.33 -18.61 13.06
N GLN A 198 31.51 -18.97 14.33
CA GLN A 198 31.55 -20.36 14.76
C GLN A 198 30.12 -20.90 14.83
N PHE A 199 29.79 -21.81 13.93
CA PHE A 199 28.58 -22.62 14.01
C PHE A 199 28.92 -23.83 14.91
N ASN A 200 28.55 -23.78 16.18
CA ASN A 200 28.77 -24.87 17.11
C ASN A 200 27.99 -26.12 16.69
N ASN A 201 28.70 -27.19 16.36
CA ASN A 201 28.24 -28.58 16.25
C ASN A 201 26.97 -28.82 15.38
N GLY A 202 26.76 -28.05 14.33
CA GLY A 202 25.61 -28.24 13.44
C GLY A 202 24.29 -27.61 13.92
N GLU A 203 24.26 -27.01 15.09
CA GLU A 203 23.14 -26.18 15.55
C GLU A 203 23.36 -24.75 15.06
N THR A 204 22.55 -24.36 14.12
CA THR A 204 22.53 -22.98 13.60
C THR A 204 21.67 -22.10 14.51
N ASP A 205 22.27 -21.08 15.14
CA ASP A 205 21.49 -20.03 15.80
C ASP A 205 20.78 -19.18 14.75
N PHE A 206 19.60 -19.63 14.35
CA PHE A 206 18.83 -19.04 13.27
C PHE A 206 18.45 -17.59 13.55
N GLU A 207 18.06 -17.26 14.77
CA GLU A 207 17.69 -15.90 15.15
C GLU A 207 18.88 -14.93 15.01
N LYS A 208 20.06 -15.36 15.43
CA LYS A 208 21.28 -14.58 15.29
C LYS A 208 21.63 -14.34 13.82
N LEU A 209 21.54 -15.38 12.98
CA LEU A 209 21.79 -15.27 11.54
C LEU A 209 20.79 -14.36 10.84
N ASN A 210 19.50 -14.55 11.11
CA ASN A 210 18.43 -13.75 10.51
C ASN A 210 18.51 -12.27 10.89
N ASN A 211 19.08 -11.97 12.07
CA ASN A 211 19.27 -10.62 12.58
C ASN A 211 20.59 -9.97 12.15
N GLN A 212 21.54 -10.74 11.61
CA GLN A 212 22.84 -10.21 11.21
C GLN A 212 22.71 -9.38 9.92
N PRO A 213 23.07 -8.07 9.93
CA PRO A 213 23.02 -7.24 8.75
C PRO A 213 23.87 -7.80 7.60
N GLY A 214 23.30 -7.88 6.42
CA GLY A 214 24.00 -8.28 5.20
C GLY A 214 24.21 -9.78 5.02
N LEU A 215 23.93 -10.64 6.02
CA LEU A 215 24.12 -12.08 5.88
C LEU A 215 23.05 -12.72 4.98
N PHE A 216 21.78 -12.42 5.21
CA PHE A 216 20.70 -12.90 4.36
C PHE A 216 20.22 -11.79 3.43
N SER A 217 20.46 -11.95 2.13
CA SER A 217 19.79 -11.14 1.12
C SER A 217 18.29 -11.46 1.08
N MET A 218 17.50 -10.59 0.44
CA MET A 218 16.08 -10.86 0.22
C MET A 218 15.86 -12.18 -0.54
N ASN A 219 16.71 -12.48 -1.53
CA ASN A 219 16.65 -13.74 -2.28
C ASN A 219 16.93 -14.96 -1.39
N ASP A 220 17.85 -14.84 -0.43
CA ASP A 220 18.15 -15.93 0.51
C ASP A 220 16.96 -16.20 1.43
N ARG A 221 16.34 -15.15 1.99
CA ARG A 221 15.14 -15.29 2.81
C ARG A 221 13.99 -15.95 2.05
N LEU A 222 13.73 -15.51 0.82
CA LEU A 222 12.70 -16.12 -0.02
C LEU A 222 13.02 -17.57 -0.38
N THR A 223 14.30 -17.91 -0.56
CA THR A 223 14.73 -19.29 -0.79
C THR A 223 14.42 -20.16 0.42
N ILE A 224 14.80 -19.70 1.62
CA ILE A 224 14.54 -20.41 2.88
C ILE A 224 13.03 -20.63 3.05
N ILE A 225 12.22 -19.56 2.89
CA ILE A 225 10.77 -19.63 3.03
C ILE A 225 10.18 -20.63 2.02
N SER A 226 10.55 -20.51 0.74
CA SER A 226 10.02 -21.37 -0.33
C SER A 226 10.35 -22.84 -0.12
N GLU A 227 11.60 -23.17 0.22
CA GLU A 227 12.01 -24.56 0.47
C GLU A 227 11.35 -25.11 1.76
N PHE A 228 11.26 -24.31 2.81
CA PHE A 228 10.61 -24.74 4.06
C PHE A 228 9.11 -24.95 3.90
N CYS A 229 8.41 -24.10 3.13
CA CYS A 229 7.00 -24.29 2.83
C CYS A 229 6.70 -25.58 2.06
N LYS A 230 7.65 -26.09 1.25
CA LYS A 230 7.52 -27.39 0.58
C LYS A 230 7.60 -28.58 1.55
N GLU A 231 8.33 -28.41 2.65
CA GLU A 231 8.53 -29.44 3.69
C GLU A 231 7.46 -29.36 4.81
N THR A 232 6.56 -28.40 4.73
CA THR A 232 5.53 -28.13 5.74
C THR A 232 4.17 -27.90 5.07
N ASP A 233 3.10 -27.92 5.86
CA ASP A 233 1.73 -27.65 5.36
C ASP A 233 1.45 -26.15 5.19
N ILE A 234 2.49 -25.29 5.14
CA ILE A 234 2.35 -23.86 4.95
C ILE A 234 2.33 -23.58 3.44
N GLU A 235 1.20 -23.17 2.92
CA GLU A 235 1.08 -22.77 1.52
C GLU A 235 1.27 -21.26 1.35
N LEU A 236 2.26 -20.88 0.53
CA LEU A 236 2.49 -19.53 0.03
C LEU A 236 2.56 -19.60 -1.50
N LYS A 237 1.39 -19.48 -2.13
CA LYS A 237 1.28 -19.54 -3.59
C LYS A 237 0.49 -18.34 -4.10
N LEU A 238 1.03 -17.70 -5.12
CA LEU A 238 0.36 -16.64 -5.87
C LEU A 238 0.06 -17.13 -7.29
N ASN A 239 -1.22 -17.20 -7.64
CA ASN A 239 -1.64 -17.66 -8.97
C ASN A 239 -0.99 -19.03 -9.33
N ASP A 240 -1.04 -20.00 -8.41
CA ASP A 240 -0.41 -21.34 -8.50
C ASP A 240 1.12 -21.33 -8.65
N LYS A 241 1.77 -20.19 -8.42
CA LYS A 241 3.21 -20.05 -8.49
C LYS A 241 3.82 -19.96 -7.09
N ASP A 242 5.06 -20.44 -6.98
CA ASP A 242 5.90 -20.22 -5.81
C ASP A 242 6.05 -18.72 -5.53
N PHE A 243 5.93 -18.32 -4.27
CA PHE A 243 6.01 -16.92 -3.86
C PHE A 243 7.33 -16.26 -4.27
N LYS A 244 8.45 -16.96 -4.12
CA LYS A 244 9.78 -16.48 -4.53
C LYS A 244 9.83 -16.18 -6.04
N ASP A 245 9.30 -17.10 -6.85
CA ASP A 245 9.25 -16.94 -8.31
C ASP A 245 8.39 -15.74 -8.70
N TYR A 246 7.24 -15.57 -8.05
CA TYR A 246 6.36 -14.42 -8.26
C TYR A 246 7.05 -13.10 -7.89
N TYR A 247 7.60 -12.99 -6.67
CA TYR A 247 8.31 -11.79 -6.19
C TYR A 247 9.46 -11.41 -7.15
N THR A 248 10.28 -12.39 -7.52
CA THR A 248 11.43 -12.15 -8.39
C THR A 248 11.02 -11.63 -9.75
N LYS A 249 10.00 -12.24 -10.37
CA LYS A 249 9.55 -11.88 -11.73
C LYS A 249 8.70 -10.63 -11.76
N GLN A 250 7.87 -10.39 -10.75
CA GLN A 250 6.84 -9.37 -10.78
C GLN A 250 7.20 -8.09 -10.03
N LEU A 251 8.23 -8.10 -9.18
CA LEU A 251 8.66 -6.93 -8.43
C LEU A 251 10.17 -6.68 -8.51
N SER A 252 11.00 -7.62 -8.06
CA SER A 252 12.45 -7.41 -7.95
C SER A 252 13.13 -7.14 -9.31
N SER A 253 12.70 -7.82 -10.37
CA SER A 253 13.22 -7.61 -11.73
C SER A 253 12.96 -6.19 -12.26
N PHE A 254 11.86 -5.56 -11.83
CA PHE A 254 11.54 -4.18 -12.20
C PHE A 254 12.34 -3.16 -11.41
N ARG A 255 12.59 -3.40 -10.09
CA ARG A 255 13.37 -2.52 -9.23
C ARG A 255 14.69 -2.09 -9.88
N ASN A 256 15.45 -3.06 -10.39
CA ASN A 256 16.78 -2.81 -10.96
C ASN A 256 16.72 -2.04 -12.30
N LYS A 257 15.64 -2.16 -13.04
CA LYS A 257 15.47 -1.49 -14.34
C LYS A 257 14.94 -0.07 -14.20
N LEU A 258 14.03 0.16 -13.26
CA LEU A 258 13.43 1.48 -13.04
C LEU A 258 14.42 2.55 -12.59
N GLY A 259 15.57 2.16 -12.03
CA GLY A 259 16.59 3.11 -11.59
C GLY A 259 17.14 4.04 -12.67
N HIS A 260 17.00 3.67 -13.96
CA HIS A 260 17.71 4.32 -15.08
C HIS A 260 16.82 4.71 -16.26
N VAL A 261 15.50 4.80 -16.08
CA VAL A 261 14.54 5.06 -17.16
C VAL A 261 13.61 6.22 -16.85
N SER A 262 13.01 6.80 -17.89
CA SER A 262 12.06 7.90 -17.81
C SER A 262 10.65 7.45 -18.24
N VAL A 263 9.61 8.24 -17.92
CA VAL A 263 8.25 8.00 -18.41
C VAL A 263 8.21 8.02 -19.93
N GLY A 264 7.50 7.07 -20.52
CA GLY A 264 7.41 6.88 -21.97
C GLY A 264 8.52 6.05 -22.58
N GLU A 265 9.58 5.73 -21.81
CA GLU A 265 10.63 4.82 -22.29
C GLU A 265 10.21 3.35 -22.17
N GLU A 266 10.88 2.49 -22.93
CA GLU A 266 10.71 1.05 -22.89
C GLU A 266 11.74 0.40 -21.98
N ILE A 267 11.27 -0.60 -21.20
CA ILE A 267 12.16 -1.46 -20.41
C ILE A 267 11.96 -2.92 -20.84
N LYS A 268 13.04 -3.67 -20.88
CA LYS A 268 12.99 -5.12 -21.10
C LYS A 268 13.19 -5.84 -19.77
N VAL A 269 12.15 -6.55 -19.32
CA VAL A 269 12.14 -7.34 -18.08
C VAL A 269 11.66 -8.75 -18.38
N ASN A 270 12.43 -9.76 -18.00
CA ASN A 270 12.11 -11.18 -18.20
C ASN A 270 11.72 -11.54 -19.64
N GLY A 271 12.41 -10.92 -20.62
CA GLY A 271 12.17 -11.14 -22.06
C GLY A 271 11.00 -10.36 -22.65
N LYS A 272 10.20 -9.67 -21.84
CA LYS A 272 9.08 -8.83 -22.30
C LYS A 272 9.47 -7.36 -22.30
N ILE A 273 8.91 -6.61 -23.23
CA ILE A 273 9.05 -5.16 -23.33
C ILE A 273 7.84 -4.52 -22.67
N TYR A 274 8.08 -3.52 -21.84
CA TYR A 274 7.07 -2.70 -21.15
C TYR A 274 7.33 -1.23 -21.46
N VAL A 275 6.30 -0.50 -21.80
CA VAL A 275 6.31 0.97 -21.88
C VAL A 275 5.97 1.51 -20.50
N ILE A 276 6.71 2.49 -20.01
CA ILE A 276 6.42 3.11 -18.70
C ILE A 276 5.28 4.12 -18.88
N ASP A 277 4.06 3.61 -18.74
CA ASP A 277 2.81 4.34 -18.85
C ASP A 277 1.86 4.03 -17.69
N GLU A 278 0.63 4.53 -17.73
CA GLU A 278 -0.38 4.29 -16.70
C GLU A 278 -0.70 2.79 -16.51
N ALA A 279 -0.75 2.02 -17.59
CA ALA A 279 -1.01 0.58 -17.53
C ALA A 279 0.13 -0.17 -16.81
N PHE A 280 1.37 0.25 -17.06
CA PHE A 280 2.55 -0.28 -16.36
C PHE A 280 2.49 0.03 -14.86
N HIS A 281 2.12 1.26 -14.48
CA HIS A 281 1.96 1.66 -13.08
C HIS A 281 0.87 0.85 -12.38
N GLN A 282 -0.28 0.64 -13.03
CA GLN A 282 -1.37 -0.20 -12.50
C GLN A 282 -0.92 -1.65 -12.32
N MET A 283 -0.17 -2.19 -13.27
CA MET A 283 0.39 -3.54 -13.17
C MET A 283 1.31 -3.69 -11.96
N LEU A 284 2.22 -2.73 -11.71
CA LEU A 284 3.11 -2.79 -10.54
C LEU A 284 2.34 -2.68 -9.22
N ARG A 285 1.35 -1.78 -9.13
CA ARG A 285 0.48 -1.70 -7.94
C ARG A 285 -0.26 -3.00 -7.68
N LYS A 286 -0.80 -3.60 -8.76
CA LYS A 286 -1.44 -4.91 -8.68
C LYS A 286 -0.49 -5.97 -8.12
N ASN A 287 0.72 -6.08 -8.68
CA ASN A 287 1.70 -7.07 -8.24
C ASN A 287 2.09 -6.89 -6.77
N ILE A 288 2.29 -5.65 -6.32
CA ILE A 288 2.58 -5.32 -4.91
C ILE A 288 1.41 -5.75 -4.02
N ASN A 289 0.19 -5.40 -4.40
CA ASN A 289 -1.02 -5.71 -3.64
C ASN A 289 -1.24 -7.24 -3.50
N GLU A 290 -1.03 -7.99 -4.58
CA GLU A 290 -1.13 -9.46 -4.57
C GLU A 290 -0.10 -10.07 -3.62
N LEU A 291 1.15 -9.59 -3.66
CA LEU A 291 2.21 -10.03 -2.74
C LEU A 291 1.88 -9.76 -1.28
N GLU A 292 1.44 -8.56 -0.95
CA GLU A 292 1.07 -8.17 0.42
C GLU A 292 -0.13 -8.97 0.94
N ASN A 293 -1.17 -9.14 0.11
CA ASN A 293 -2.38 -9.89 0.47
C ASN A 293 -2.11 -11.37 0.73
N GLU A 294 -1.09 -11.96 0.14
CA GLU A 294 -0.70 -13.34 0.41
C GLU A 294 0.15 -13.46 1.67
N PHE A 295 1.10 -12.55 1.86
CA PHE A 295 2.07 -12.63 2.97
C PHE A 295 1.46 -12.27 4.32
N GLU A 296 0.65 -11.22 4.41
CA GLU A 296 0.06 -10.77 5.68
C GLU A 296 -0.82 -11.84 6.36
N PRO A 297 -1.73 -12.53 5.65
CA PRO A 297 -2.50 -13.61 6.26
C PRO A 297 -1.65 -14.81 6.69
N ALA A 298 -0.61 -15.14 5.90
CA ALA A 298 0.29 -16.23 6.24
C ALA A 298 1.13 -15.89 7.48
N LEU A 299 1.60 -14.66 7.59
CA LEU A 299 2.31 -14.16 8.77
C LEU A 299 1.45 -14.20 10.03
N ASN A 300 0.17 -13.84 9.91
CA ASN A 300 -0.79 -13.84 11.02
C ASN A 300 -1.16 -15.27 11.49
N LYS A 301 -1.10 -16.27 10.62
CA LYS A 301 -1.30 -17.68 10.99
C LYS A 301 -0.15 -18.27 11.80
N LEU A 302 1.03 -17.63 11.80
CA LEU A 302 2.21 -18.05 12.57
C LEU A 302 2.25 -17.41 13.98
N LEU A 303 1.29 -16.59 14.32
CA LEU A 303 1.05 -16.01 15.64
C LEU A 303 0.21 -16.93 16.49
#